data_f45dd772b3936e429667b8cb1b1a8c5e
#
_entry.id   f45dd772b3936e429667b8cb1b1a8c5e
#
_cell.length_a   1.000
_cell.length_b   1.000
_cell.length_c   1.000
_cell.angle_alpha   90.00
_cell.angle_beta   90.00
_cell.angle_gamma   90.00
#
_symmetry.space_group_name_H-M   'P 1'
#
loop_
_entity.id
_entity.type
_entity.pdbx_description
1 polymer ?
#
loop_
_entity_poly.entity_id
_entity_poly.type
_entity_poly.pdbx_seq_one_letter_code
_entity_poly.pdbx_strand_id
1 'polypeptide(L)'
;MPGAEGALLLDSEGEIVVQVGAGDFRHRLIGAYQGITLAIARRIGARHGIGAVESMTCRYSRAALVLRPLKDGYYFVLAMAPGGDLADAVRRSERARGRIEQEL
;
A
#
# COMPACT_ATOMS: atom_id res chain seq x y z
N MET A 1 13.51 -2.27 -7.34
CA MET A 1 12.44 -3.30 -7.46
C MET A 1 11.94 -3.29 -8.90
N PRO A 2 12.06 -4.39 -9.62
CA PRO A 2 11.64 -4.43 -11.01
C PRO A 2 10.14 -4.15 -11.17
N GLY A 3 9.80 -3.25 -12.09
CA GLY A 3 8.43 -2.89 -12.37
C GLY A 3 7.81 -1.86 -11.43
N ALA A 4 8.52 -1.44 -10.39
CA ALA A 4 7.99 -0.44 -9.47
C ALA A 4 8.02 0.94 -10.12
N GLU A 5 6.91 1.67 -10.04
CA GLU A 5 6.80 3.02 -10.56
C GLU A 5 6.89 4.08 -9.46
N GLY A 6 6.52 3.73 -8.24
CA GLY A 6 6.59 4.65 -7.13
C GLY A 6 6.01 4.06 -5.86
N ALA A 7 6.23 4.76 -4.76
CA ALA A 7 5.74 4.35 -3.45
C ALA A 7 5.29 5.57 -2.66
N LEU A 8 4.24 5.39 -1.88
CA LEU A 8 3.69 6.42 -1.00
C LEU A 8 3.57 5.87 0.41
N LEU A 9 3.95 6.67 1.39
CA LEU A 9 3.63 6.43 2.78
C LEU A 9 2.54 7.43 3.19
N LEU A 10 1.44 6.93 3.71
CA LEU A 10 0.30 7.76 4.09
C LEU A 10 -0.06 7.52 5.56
N ASP A 11 -0.59 8.56 6.19
CA ASP A 11 -1.09 8.44 7.55
C ASP A 11 -2.53 7.90 7.56
N SER A 12 -3.10 7.79 8.75
CA SER A 12 -4.45 7.22 8.92
C SER A 12 -5.55 8.03 8.24
N GLU A 13 -5.28 9.28 7.90
CA GLU A 13 -6.24 10.15 7.23
C GLU A 13 -6.04 10.21 5.73
N GLY A 14 -5.06 9.47 5.20
CA GLY A 14 -4.74 9.46 3.79
C GLY A 14 -3.83 10.60 3.34
N GLU A 15 -3.23 11.32 4.28
CA GLU A 15 -2.27 12.38 3.96
C GLU A 15 -0.91 11.76 3.65
N ILE A 16 -0.26 12.26 2.61
CA ILE A 16 1.03 11.75 2.18
C ILE A 16 2.13 12.24 3.12
N VAL A 17 2.86 11.30 3.70
CA VAL A 17 3.99 11.58 4.56
C VAL A 17 5.29 11.54 3.78
N VAL A 18 5.46 10.51 2.94
CA VAL A 18 6.66 10.34 2.11
C VAL A 18 6.25 9.85 0.73
N GLN A 19 6.90 10.34 -0.29
CA GLN A 19 6.70 9.92 -1.66
C GLN A 19 8.04 9.64 -2.31
N VAL A 20 8.15 8.49 -2.99
CA VAL A 20 9.38 8.07 -3.67
C VAL A 20 9.02 7.65 -5.09
N GLY A 21 9.86 8.01 -6.05
CA GLY A 21 9.69 7.62 -7.44
C GLY A 21 8.87 8.62 -8.24
N ALA A 22 8.35 8.17 -9.38
CA ALA A 22 7.62 9.01 -10.32
C ALA A 22 6.21 9.30 -9.80
N GLY A 23 6.13 10.12 -8.76
CA GLY A 23 4.86 10.44 -8.15
C GLY A 23 4.16 11.58 -8.87
N ASP A 24 3.28 11.29 -9.80
CA ASP A 24 2.39 12.30 -10.29
C ASP A 24 1.17 12.45 -9.37
N PHE A 25 0.40 13.48 -9.60
CA PHE A 25 -0.78 13.79 -8.80
C PHE A 25 -1.80 12.64 -8.80
N ARG A 26 -1.87 11.91 -9.90
CA ARG A 26 -2.81 10.80 -10.05
C ARG A 26 -2.48 9.66 -9.09
N HIS A 27 -1.19 9.33 -8.91
CA HIS A 27 -0.78 8.31 -7.96
C HIS A 27 -1.13 8.68 -6.52
N ARG A 28 -1.03 9.96 -6.18
CA ARG A 28 -1.40 10.47 -4.85
C ARG A 28 -2.89 10.25 -4.56
N LEU A 29 -3.74 10.61 -5.52
CA LEU A 29 -5.19 10.44 -5.39
C LEU A 29 -5.56 8.96 -5.27
N ILE A 30 -4.99 8.12 -6.12
CA ILE A 30 -5.26 6.69 -6.09
C ILE A 30 -4.88 6.11 -4.73
N GLY A 31 -3.71 6.47 -4.20
CA GLY A 31 -3.29 6.02 -2.89
C GLY A 31 -4.25 6.39 -1.78
N ALA A 32 -4.71 7.64 -1.77
CA ALA A 32 -5.65 8.12 -0.77
C ALA A 32 -7.01 7.40 -0.87
N TYR A 33 -7.52 7.21 -2.09
CA TYR A 33 -8.79 6.51 -2.29
C TYR A 33 -8.69 5.03 -1.91
N GLN A 34 -7.58 4.38 -2.18
CA GLN A 34 -7.39 2.99 -1.79
C GLN A 34 -7.31 2.80 -0.28
N GLY A 35 -6.95 3.85 0.45
CA GLY A 35 -7.01 3.84 1.91
C GLY A 35 -8.42 3.59 2.44
N ILE A 36 -9.44 4.08 1.74
CA ILE A 36 -10.84 3.82 2.10
C ILE A 36 -11.16 2.33 1.96
N THR A 37 -10.73 1.71 0.86
CA THR A 37 -10.92 0.28 0.64
C THR A 37 -10.19 -0.54 1.70
N LEU A 38 -8.97 -0.15 2.04
CA LEU A 38 -8.20 -0.81 3.09
C LEU A 38 -8.91 -0.73 4.44
N ALA A 39 -9.49 0.43 4.77
CA ALA A 39 -10.23 0.60 6.02
C ALA A 39 -11.46 -0.32 6.09
N ILE A 40 -12.14 -0.50 4.96
CA ILE A 40 -13.27 -1.43 4.88
C ILE A 40 -12.82 -2.87 5.12
N ALA A 41 -11.73 -3.28 4.47
CA ALA A 41 -11.17 -4.62 4.64
C ALA A 41 -10.77 -4.89 6.09
N ARG A 42 -10.17 -3.90 6.76
CA ARG A 42 -9.78 -4.02 8.16
C ARG A 42 -10.98 -4.20 9.08
N ARG A 43 -12.08 -3.48 8.82
CA ARG A 43 -13.31 -3.64 9.60
C ARG A 43 -13.92 -5.02 9.43
N ILE A 44 -13.88 -5.56 8.22
CA ILE A 44 -14.35 -6.92 7.95
C ILE A 44 -13.55 -7.93 8.77
N GLY A 45 -12.23 -7.81 8.76
CA GLY A 45 -11.35 -8.69 9.51
C GLY A 45 -11.64 -8.67 11.00
N ALA A 46 -11.81 -7.48 11.58
CA ALA A 46 -12.12 -7.35 13.00
C ALA A 46 -13.51 -7.86 13.35
N ARG A 47 -14.51 -7.54 12.53
CA ARG A 47 -15.91 -7.91 12.81
C ARG A 47 -16.14 -9.42 12.72
N HIS A 48 -15.47 -10.09 11.79
CA HIS A 48 -15.67 -11.50 11.54
C HIS A 48 -14.58 -12.40 12.13
N GLY A 49 -13.68 -11.84 12.91
CA GLY A 49 -12.66 -12.61 13.62
C GLY A 49 -11.64 -13.29 12.73
N ILE A 50 -11.44 -12.80 11.52
CA ILE A 50 -10.46 -13.39 10.60
C ILE A 50 -9.09 -12.73 10.67
N GLY A 51 -8.94 -11.75 11.56
CA GLY A 51 -7.65 -11.16 11.85
C GLY A 51 -7.38 -9.87 11.10
N ALA A 52 -6.15 -9.38 11.23
CA ALA A 52 -5.73 -8.14 10.62
C ALA A 52 -5.44 -8.34 9.14
N VAL A 53 -5.63 -7.28 8.36
CA VAL A 53 -5.19 -7.26 6.96
C VAL A 53 -3.68 -7.14 6.93
N GLU A 54 -3.01 -8.09 6.29
CA GLU A 54 -1.56 -8.05 6.15
C GLU A 54 -1.13 -7.33 4.89
N SER A 55 -1.87 -7.51 3.81
CA SER A 55 -1.64 -6.80 2.55
C SER A 55 -2.89 -6.84 1.70
N MET A 56 -2.96 -5.91 0.75
CA MET A 56 -4.03 -5.87 -0.23
C MET A 56 -3.43 -5.55 -1.59
N THR A 57 -3.83 -6.29 -2.61
CA THR A 57 -3.33 -6.08 -3.97
C THR A 57 -4.50 -5.79 -4.89
N CYS A 58 -4.39 -4.69 -5.64
CA CYS A 58 -5.38 -4.31 -6.65
C CYS A 58 -4.72 -4.36 -8.02
N ARG A 59 -5.25 -5.20 -8.90
CA ARG A 59 -4.74 -5.29 -10.27
C ARG A 59 -5.69 -4.62 -11.23
N TYR A 60 -5.17 -3.61 -11.92
CA TYR A 60 -5.87 -2.94 -13.00
C TYR A 60 -5.25 -3.34 -14.34
N SER A 61 -5.91 -3.05 -15.43
CA SER A 61 -5.37 -3.40 -16.76
C SER A 61 -4.07 -2.65 -17.10
N ARG A 62 -3.85 -1.50 -16.47
CA ARG A 62 -2.68 -0.64 -16.77
C ARG A 62 -1.77 -0.38 -15.57
N ALA A 63 -2.07 -0.98 -14.46
CA ALA A 63 -1.26 -0.80 -13.25
C ALA A 63 -1.64 -1.84 -12.21
N ALA A 64 -0.82 -1.97 -11.18
CA ALA A 64 -1.18 -2.74 -10.00
C ALA A 64 -0.70 -1.98 -8.77
N LEU A 65 -1.43 -2.14 -7.68
CA LEU A 65 -1.09 -1.51 -6.41
C LEU A 65 -0.99 -2.58 -5.34
N VAL A 66 0.05 -2.48 -4.52
CA VAL A 66 0.19 -3.28 -3.30
C VAL A 66 0.08 -2.33 -2.12
N LEU A 67 -0.88 -2.58 -1.25
CA LEU A 67 -1.09 -1.79 -0.05
C LEU A 67 -0.73 -2.63 1.16
N ARG A 68 -0.03 -2.03 2.11
CA ARG A 68 0.35 -2.71 3.34
C ARG A 68 0.08 -1.80 4.53
N PRO A 69 -0.79 -2.25 5.46
CA PRO A 69 -1.02 -1.51 6.70
C PRO A 69 0.24 -1.52 7.56
N LEU A 70 0.46 -0.42 8.25
CA LEU A 70 1.53 -0.24 9.22
C LEU A 70 0.92 0.06 10.58
N LYS A 71 1.77 0.25 11.59
CA LYS A 71 1.28 0.60 12.93
C LYS A 71 0.60 1.97 12.92
N ASP A 72 -0.27 2.20 13.89
CA ASP A 72 -0.91 3.50 14.15
C ASP A 72 -1.74 4.02 12.97
N GLY A 73 -2.28 3.11 12.15
CA GLY A 73 -3.13 3.49 11.04
C GLY A 73 -2.39 3.97 9.80
N TYR A 74 -1.07 4.04 9.84
CA TYR A 74 -0.27 4.33 8.65
C TYR A 74 -0.38 3.19 7.65
N TYR A 75 -0.17 3.49 6.39
CA TYR A 75 -0.09 2.46 5.34
C TYR A 75 0.79 2.94 4.21
N PHE A 76 1.37 1.98 3.47
CA PHE A 76 2.06 2.38 2.26
C PHE A 76 1.46 1.71 1.03
N VAL A 77 1.64 2.37 -0.10
CA VAL A 77 1.16 1.94 -1.40
C VAL A 77 2.34 1.86 -2.33
N LEU A 78 2.52 0.70 -2.93
CA LEU A 78 3.53 0.49 -3.97
C LEU A 78 2.80 0.39 -5.30
N ALA A 79 3.14 1.28 -6.24
CA ALA A 79 2.58 1.27 -7.58
C ALA A 79 3.50 0.49 -8.52
N MET A 80 2.93 -0.46 -9.26
CA MET A 80 3.64 -1.33 -10.17
C MET A 80 3.16 -1.12 -11.60
N ALA A 81 4.10 -1.18 -12.56
CA ALA A 81 3.76 -1.23 -13.96
C ALA A 81 3.02 -2.52 -14.30
N PRO A 82 2.22 -2.53 -15.37
CA PRO A 82 1.62 -3.77 -15.86
C PRO A 82 2.70 -4.82 -16.16
N GLY A 83 2.47 -6.06 -15.74
CA GLY A 83 3.45 -7.13 -15.95
C GLY A 83 4.57 -7.20 -14.94
N GLY A 84 4.58 -6.31 -13.94
CA GLY A 84 5.54 -6.41 -12.84
C GLY A 84 5.30 -7.66 -12.00
N ASP A 85 6.33 -8.10 -11.29
CA ASP A 85 6.25 -9.29 -10.43
C ASP A 85 5.58 -8.93 -9.10
N LEU A 86 4.26 -9.16 -9.03
CA LEU A 86 3.48 -8.83 -7.85
C LEU A 86 3.85 -9.69 -6.63
N ALA A 87 4.18 -10.97 -6.84
CA ALA A 87 4.58 -11.83 -5.75
C ALA A 87 5.87 -11.33 -5.09
N ASP A 88 6.83 -10.93 -5.90
CA ASP A 88 8.07 -10.33 -5.41
C ASP A 88 7.81 -8.99 -4.71
N ALA A 89 6.93 -8.17 -5.28
CA ALA A 89 6.56 -6.89 -4.68
C ALA A 89 5.95 -7.08 -3.29
N VAL A 90 5.06 -8.05 -3.14
CA VAL A 90 4.44 -8.34 -1.84
C VAL A 90 5.51 -8.78 -0.82
N ARG A 91 6.44 -9.67 -1.22
CA ARG A 91 7.52 -10.12 -0.34
C ARG A 91 8.42 -8.97 0.09
N ARG A 92 8.81 -8.12 -0.86
CA ARG A 92 9.67 -6.97 -0.56
C ARG A 92 8.97 -5.94 0.30
N SER A 93 7.67 -5.76 0.10
CA SER A 93 6.89 -4.85 0.94
C SER A 93 6.82 -5.35 2.39
N GLU A 94 6.77 -6.67 2.61
CA GLU A 94 6.79 -7.22 3.96
C GLU A 94 8.12 -6.94 4.65
N ARG A 95 9.23 -7.07 3.94
CA ARG A 95 10.54 -6.74 4.50
C ARG A 95 10.67 -5.25 4.81
N ALA A 96 10.16 -4.41 3.92
CA ALA A 96 10.21 -2.96 4.10
C ALA A 96 9.36 -2.50 5.28
N ARG A 97 8.27 -3.20 5.57
CA ARG A 97 7.35 -2.84 6.64
C ARG A 97 8.07 -2.68 7.97
N GLY A 98 8.90 -3.64 8.33
CA GLY A 98 9.63 -3.57 9.60
C GLY A 98 10.53 -2.36 9.71
N ARG A 99 11.22 -2.04 8.63
CA ARG A 99 12.10 -0.86 8.61
C ARG A 99 11.32 0.43 8.68
N ILE A 100 10.23 0.52 7.95
CA ILE A 100 9.39 1.71 7.94
C ILE A 100 8.76 1.93 9.32
N GLU A 101 8.29 0.87 9.97
CA GLU A 101 7.68 1.00 11.29
C GLU A 101 8.66 1.47 12.35
N GLN A 102 9.95 1.17 12.19
CA GLN A 102 10.98 1.68 13.11
C GLN A 102 11.15 3.20 13.00
N GLU A 103 10.81 3.80 11.86
CA GLU A 103 10.91 5.23 11.62
C GLU A 103 9.66 6.00 12.06
N LEU A 104 8.59 5.31 12.40
CA LEU A 104 7.33 5.95 12.77
C LEU A 104 7.23 6.31 14.28
#